data_59eebcc4b152cc2b2cb809d277fe15d5
#
_entry.id   59eebcc4b152cc2b2cb809d277fe15d5
#
_cell.length_a   1.000
_cell.length_b   1.000
_cell.length_c   1.000
_cell.angle_alpha   90.00
_cell.angle_beta   90.00
_cell.angle_gamma   90.00
#
_symmetry.space_group_name_H-M   'P 1'
#
loop_
_entity.id
_entity.type
_entity.pdbx_description
1 polymer ?
#
loop_
_entity_poly.entity_id
_entity_poly.type
_entity_poly.pdbx_seq_one_letter_code
_entity_poly.pdbx_strand_id
1 'polypeptide(L)'
;MTTNIEPKKSAEQWFQEGLAASKLGDPRTCLESYKNAIEVDPDHFLAQFNLGIRYGKLPMNIEAARHFREALRLKPESPMVHYSLAVVCNLIGEIDDASQHYNEAIRLNPEFAKAHSNLAMLSYSLKRGKETIHHLLKAVEMFEKTSDEFMINNAKSLLKDCFKEFNLTAEECQTL
;
A
#
# COMPACT_ATOMS: atom_id res chain seq x y z
N MET A 1 -49.67 -16.44 -9.29
CA MET A 1 -48.51 -15.68 -9.84
C MET A 1 -47.41 -15.85 -8.83
N THR A 2 -46.52 -16.82 -9.05
CA THR A 2 -45.30 -17.00 -8.22
C THR A 2 -44.29 -15.95 -8.67
N THR A 3 -44.09 -14.90 -7.89
CA THR A 3 -42.99 -13.96 -8.06
C THR A 3 -41.70 -14.75 -7.88
N ASN A 4 -41.02 -14.99 -8.96
CA ASN A 4 -39.69 -15.60 -8.95
C ASN A 4 -38.72 -14.54 -8.39
N ILE A 5 -38.58 -14.52 -7.05
CA ILE A 5 -37.59 -13.67 -6.38
C ILE A 5 -36.24 -14.34 -6.64
N GLU A 6 -35.47 -13.84 -7.61
CA GLU A 6 -34.09 -14.27 -7.75
C GLU A 6 -33.37 -14.12 -6.41
N PRO A 7 -32.63 -15.15 -5.95
CA PRO A 7 -31.92 -15.05 -4.68
C PRO A 7 -30.92 -13.90 -4.75
N LYS A 8 -30.99 -12.98 -3.78
CA LYS A 8 -30.01 -11.86 -3.68
C LYS A 8 -28.62 -12.45 -3.55
N LYS A 9 -27.68 -11.96 -4.36
CA LYS A 9 -26.27 -12.34 -4.27
C LYS A 9 -25.72 -12.10 -2.87
N SER A 10 -24.88 -13.02 -2.37
CA SER A 10 -24.12 -12.84 -1.14
C SER A 10 -22.96 -11.83 -1.35
N ALA A 11 -22.39 -11.33 -0.25
CA ALA A 11 -21.21 -10.48 -0.30
C ALA A 11 -20.05 -11.17 -1.04
N GLU A 12 -19.83 -12.45 -0.77
CA GLU A 12 -18.80 -13.25 -1.44
C GLU A 12 -19.06 -13.38 -2.95
N GLN A 13 -20.30 -13.59 -3.39
CA GLN A 13 -20.63 -13.64 -4.80
C GLN A 13 -20.37 -12.32 -5.51
N TRP A 14 -20.72 -11.20 -4.88
CA TRP A 14 -20.39 -9.87 -5.39
C TRP A 14 -18.88 -9.64 -5.44
N PHE A 15 -18.16 -10.05 -4.42
CA PHE A 15 -16.70 -9.94 -4.38
C PHE A 15 -16.04 -10.74 -5.51
N GLN A 16 -16.47 -11.98 -5.75
CA GLN A 16 -15.96 -12.81 -6.85
C GLN A 16 -16.25 -12.21 -8.23
N GLU A 17 -17.42 -11.61 -8.42
CA GLU A 17 -17.75 -10.87 -9.64
C GLU A 17 -16.80 -9.67 -9.85
N GLY A 18 -16.52 -8.91 -8.80
CA GLY A 18 -15.54 -7.82 -8.83
C GLY A 18 -14.14 -8.30 -9.19
N LEU A 19 -13.71 -9.45 -8.68
CA LEU A 19 -12.42 -10.06 -9.05
C LEU A 19 -12.40 -10.47 -10.53
N ALA A 20 -13.48 -11.07 -11.03
CA ALA A 20 -13.61 -11.45 -12.44
C ALA A 20 -13.55 -10.21 -13.35
N ALA A 21 -14.30 -9.16 -13.02
CA ALA A 21 -14.29 -7.88 -13.73
C ALA A 21 -12.89 -7.23 -13.73
N SER A 22 -12.18 -7.33 -12.60
CA SER A 22 -10.80 -6.83 -12.49
C SER A 22 -9.85 -7.55 -13.44
N LYS A 23 -9.98 -8.88 -13.59
CA LYS A 23 -9.17 -9.68 -14.52
C LYS A 23 -9.48 -9.37 -15.99
N LEU A 24 -10.73 -9.04 -16.29
CA LEU A 24 -11.18 -8.67 -17.64
C LEU A 24 -10.86 -7.19 -17.98
N GLY A 25 -10.33 -6.44 -17.04
CA GLY A 25 -10.03 -5.03 -17.26
C GLY A 25 -11.28 -4.14 -17.31
N ASP A 26 -12.38 -4.55 -16.67
CA ASP A 26 -13.59 -3.74 -16.53
C ASP A 26 -13.61 -3.02 -15.16
N PRO A 27 -13.13 -1.76 -15.10
CA PRO A 27 -13.04 -1.02 -13.86
C PRO A 27 -14.40 -0.65 -13.28
N ARG A 28 -15.42 -0.48 -14.13
CA ARG A 28 -16.75 -0.06 -13.69
C ARG A 28 -17.46 -1.16 -12.96
N THR A 29 -17.61 -2.31 -13.60
CA THR A 29 -18.22 -3.50 -12.98
C THR A 29 -17.44 -3.93 -11.73
N CYS A 30 -16.10 -3.86 -11.78
CA CYS A 30 -15.24 -4.16 -10.63
C CYS A 30 -15.59 -3.27 -9.41
N LEU A 31 -15.70 -1.95 -9.62
CA LEU A 31 -16.02 -1.01 -8.56
C LEU A 31 -17.42 -1.21 -7.98
N GLU A 32 -18.42 -1.39 -8.86
CA GLU A 32 -19.81 -1.64 -8.48
C GLU A 32 -19.96 -2.93 -7.68
N SER A 33 -19.30 -4.00 -8.13
CA SER A 33 -19.37 -5.31 -7.46
C SER A 33 -18.74 -5.28 -6.06
N TYR A 34 -17.59 -4.61 -5.88
CA TYR A 34 -17.02 -4.47 -4.55
C TYR A 34 -17.88 -3.58 -3.63
N LYS A 35 -18.53 -2.54 -4.15
CA LYS A 35 -19.49 -1.75 -3.39
C LYS A 35 -20.68 -2.58 -2.93
N ASN A 36 -21.27 -3.38 -3.82
CA ASN A 36 -22.37 -4.26 -3.50
C ASN A 36 -21.95 -5.32 -2.46
N ALA A 37 -20.70 -5.82 -2.52
CA ALA A 37 -20.19 -6.74 -1.52
C ALA A 37 -20.18 -6.12 -0.12
N ILE A 38 -19.70 -4.89 0.05
CA ILE A 38 -19.69 -4.20 1.36
C ILE A 38 -21.04 -3.65 1.77
N GLU A 39 -21.97 -3.46 0.86
CA GLU A 39 -23.36 -3.14 1.19
C GLU A 39 -24.08 -4.35 1.83
N VAL A 40 -23.78 -5.57 1.36
CA VAL A 40 -24.31 -6.81 1.93
C VAL A 40 -23.57 -7.20 3.22
N ASP A 41 -22.26 -7.04 3.25
CA ASP A 41 -21.40 -7.33 4.40
C ASP A 41 -20.35 -6.22 4.58
N PRO A 42 -20.58 -5.24 5.45
CA PRO A 42 -19.63 -4.15 5.71
C PRO A 42 -18.28 -4.64 6.26
N ASP A 43 -18.25 -5.81 6.90
CA ASP A 43 -17.05 -6.42 7.48
C ASP A 43 -16.32 -7.37 6.51
N HIS A 44 -16.67 -7.34 5.23
CA HIS A 44 -15.97 -8.12 4.21
C HIS A 44 -14.58 -7.53 3.90
N PHE A 45 -13.57 -7.98 4.63
CA PHE A 45 -12.19 -7.45 4.57
C PHE A 45 -11.64 -7.30 3.15
N LEU A 46 -11.74 -8.35 2.33
CA LEU A 46 -11.17 -8.34 0.98
C LEU A 46 -11.89 -7.35 0.06
N ALA A 47 -13.19 -7.16 0.22
CA ALA A 47 -13.94 -6.17 -0.55
C ALA A 47 -13.53 -4.74 -0.15
N GLN A 48 -13.41 -4.46 1.15
CA GLN A 48 -12.90 -3.17 1.66
C GLN A 48 -11.49 -2.88 1.10
N PHE A 49 -10.57 -3.83 1.22
CA PHE A 49 -9.19 -3.67 0.74
C PHE A 49 -9.13 -3.44 -0.78
N ASN A 50 -9.81 -4.27 -1.57
CA ASN A 50 -9.81 -4.15 -3.03
C ASN A 50 -10.50 -2.89 -3.53
N LEU A 51 -11.54 -2.42 -2.82
CA LEU A 51 -12.19 -1.15 -3.11
C LEU A 51 -11.24 0.02 -2.87
N GLY A 52 -10.45 -0.02 -1.78
CA GLY A 52 -9.38 0.95 -1.54
C GLY A 52 -8.36 0.99 -2.68
N ILE A 53 -7.91 -0.18 -3.16
CA ILE A 53 -7.01 -0.27 -4.33
C ILE A 53 -7.66 0.34 -5.58
N ARG A 54 -8.93 0.08 -5.82
CA ARG A 54 -9.65 0.64 -6.99
C ARG A 54 -9.75 2.16 -6.93
N TYR A 55 -10.11 2.71 -5.78
CA TYR A 55 -10.16 4.16 -5.60
C TYR A 55 -8.78 4.81 -5.75
N GLY A 56 -7.71 4.20 -5.24
CA GLY A 56 -6.34 4.69 -5.45
C GLY A 56 -5.92 4.72 -6.93
N LYS A 57 -6.39 3.76 -7.74
CA LYS A 57 -6.17 3.78 -9.21
C LYS A 57 -6.99 4.84 -9.93
N LEU A 58 -8.05 5.36 -9.33
CA LEU A 58 -8.91 6.43 -9.85
C LEU A 58 -8.54 7.82 -9.33
N PRO A 59 -7.35 8.07 -8.83
CA PRO A 59 -6.82 9.05 -7.88
C PRO A 59 -7.86 9.63 -6.88
N MET A 60 -8.76 8.80 -6.41
CA MET A 60 -9.72 9.11 -5.34
C MET A 60 -9.11 8.72 -3.99
N ASN A 61 -8.03 9.40 -3.62
CA ASN A 61 -7.16 8.97 -2.52
C ASN A 61 -7.83 9.07 -1.14
N ILE A 62 -8.76 10.01 -0.94
CA ILE A 62 -9.51 10.14 0.32
C ILE A 62 -10.43 8.92 0.53
N GLU A 63 -11.15 8.53 -0.52
CA GLU A 63 -11.99 7.33 -0.51
C GLU A 63 -11.13 6.06 -0.32
N ALA A 64 -9.98 5.99 -0.99
CA ALA A 64 -9.06 4.88 -0.82
C ALA A 64 -8.59 4.77 0.64
N ALA A 65 -8.19 5.88 1.27
CA ALA A 65 -7.77 5.91 2.67
C ALA A 65 -8.89 5.45 3.62
N ARG A 66 -10.15 5.87 3.37
CA ARG A 66 -11.30 5.43 4.16
C ARG A 66 -11.47 3.91 4.11
N HIS A 67 -11.40 3.31 2.93
CA HIS A 67 -11.56 1.85 2.78
C HIS A 67 -10.36 1.07 3.33
N PHE A 68 -9.13 1.59 3.23
CA PHE A 68 -7.97 0.96 3.88
C PHE A 68 -8.04 1.06 5.41
N ARG A 69 -8.56 2.16 6.00
CA ARG A 69 -8.80 2.27 7.45
C ARG A 69 -9.84 1.24 7.92
N GLU A 70 -10.92 1.03 7.15
CA GLU A 70 -11.88 -0.04 7.43
C GLU A 70 -11.25 -1.44 7.32
N ALA A 71 -10.42 -1.68 6.31
CA ALA A 71 -9.69 -2.94 6.20
C ALA A 71 -8.75 -3.17 7.40
N LEU A 72 -8.08 -2.13 7.93
CA LEU A 72 -7.25 -2.23 9.14
C LEU A 72 -8.08 -2.47 10.40
N ARG A 73 -9.29 -1.89 10.51
CA ARG A 73 -10.21 -2.19 11.61
C ARG A 73 -10.51 -3.69 11.68
N LEU A 74 -10.66 -4.34 10.51
CA LEU A 74 -10.96 -5.77 10.40
C LEU A 74 -9.72 -6.66 10.57
N LYS A 75 -8.57 -6.23 10.05
CA LYS A 75 -7.28 -6.94 10.16
C LYS A 75 -6.14 -5.97 10.47
N PRO A 76 -5.92 -5.64 11.75
CA PRO A 76 -4.91 -4.67 12.16
C PRO A 76 -3.46 -5.08 11.82
N GLU A 77 -3.18 -6.38 11.70
CA GLU A 77 -1.85 -6.90 11.45
C GLU A 77 -1.60 -7.25 9.98
N SER A 78 -2.08 -6.42 9.06
CA SER A 78 -1.87 -6.60 7.63
C SER A 78 -0.80 -5.64 7.09
N PRO A 79 0.44 -6.10 6.83
CA PRO A 79 1.50 -5.22 6.33
C PRO A 79 1.14 -4.60 4.98
N MET A 80 0.40 -5.32 4.14
CA MET A 80 -0.03 -4.82 2.83
C MET A 80 -1.05 -3.68 2.95
N VAL A 81 -1.98 -3.76 3.91
CA VAL A 81 -2.98 -2.70 4.11
C VAL A 81 -2.31 -1.46 4.72
N HIS A 82 -1.41 -1.65 5.71
CA HIS A 82 -0.61 -0.55 6.25
C HIS A 82 0.19 0.16 5.16
N TYR A 83 0.91 -0.60 4.33
CA TYR A 83 1.64 -0.05 3.19
C TYR A 83 0.72 0.73 2.24
N SER A 84 -0.43 0.16 1.87
CA SER A 84 -1.37 0.80 0.95
C SER A 84 -1.96 2.09 1.52
N LEU A 85 -2.29 2.09 2.82
CA LEU A 85 -2.76 3.28 3.52
C LEU A 85 -1.66 4.34 3.59
N ALA A 86 -0.41 3.96 3.91
CA ALA A 86 0.73 4.87 3.92
C ALA A 86 0.92 5.59 2.57
N VAL A 87 0.81 4.84 1.45
CA VAL A 87 0.91 5.42 0.11
C VAL A 87 -0.15 6.48 -0.11
N VAL A 88 -1.41 6.20 0.20
CA VAL A 88 -2.48 7.19 -0.02
C VAL A 88 -2.45 8.34 0.98
N CYS A 89 -2.05 8.12 2.24
CA CYS A 89 -1.81 9.19 3.21
C CYS A 89 -0.72 10.16 2.71
N ASN A 90 0.38 9.63 2.17
CA ASN A 90 1.43 10.47 1.56
C ASN A 90 0.89 11.29 0.37
N LEU A 91 0.04 10.71 -0.47
CA LEU A 91 -0.55 11.40 -1.64
C LEU A 91 -1.54 12.50 -1.25
N ILE A 92 -2.23 12.38 -0.10
CA ILE A 92 -3.15 13.42 0.40
C ILE A 92 -2.50 14.39 1.39
N GLY A 93 -1.20 14.22 1.67
CA GLY A 93 -0.44 15.11 2.54
C GLY A 93 -0.53 14.80 4.03
N GLU A 94 -1.11 13.67 4.43
CA GLU A 94 -1.11 13.16 5.81
C GLU A 94 0.25 12.50 6.12
N ILE A 95 1.30 13.32 6.22
CA ILE A 95 2.70 12.86 6.24
C ILE A 95 3.04 12.04 7.49
N ASP A 96 2.54 12.43 8.67
CA ASP A 96 2.79 11.71 9.92
C ASP A 96 2.11 10.34 9.90
N ASP A 97 0.87 10.26 9.43
CA ASP A 97 0.14 8.99 9.25
C ASP A 97 0.85 8.09 8.24
N ALA A 98 1.32 8.67 7.11
CA ALA A 98 2.08 7.92 6.12
C ALA A 98 3.34 7.29 6.73
N SER A 99 4.13 8.07 7.49
CA SER A 99 5.32 7.60 8.17
C SER A 99 4.99 6.48 9.16
N GLN A 100 3.97 6.68 9.99
CA GLN A 100 3.54 5.68 10.97
C GLN A 100 3.12 4.36 10.30
N HIS A 101 2.34 4.43 9.24
CA HIS A 101 1.85 3.25 8.54
C HIS A 101 2.95 2.55 7.73
N TYR A 102 3.93 3.26 7.14
CA TYR A 102 5.11 2.60 6.56
C TYR A 102 5.92 1.86 7.62
N ASN A 103 6.17 2.48 8.77
CA ASN A 103 6.88 1.85 9.87
C ASN A 103 6.16 0.60 10.38
N GLU A 104 4.83 0.66 10.50
CA GLU A 104 4.04 -0.49 10.92
C GLU A 104 4.06 -1.63 9.87
N ALA A 105 4.01 -1.30 8.58
CA ALA A 105 4.19 -2.28 7.51
C ALA A 105 5.55 -2.99 7.61
N ILE A 106 6.63 -2.24 7.90
CA ILE A 106 7.98 -2.76 8.08
C ILE A 106 8.07 -3.58 9.37
N ARG A 107 7.48 -3.13 10.48
CA ARG A 107 7.44 -3.90 11.74
C ARG A 107 6.78 -5.27 11.54
N LEU A 108 5.67 -5.31 10.81
CA LEU A 108 4.93 -6.54 10.51
C LEU A 108 5.62 -7.43 9.46
N ASN A 109 6.33 -6.82 8.52
CA ASN A 109 7.13 -7.51 7.52
C ASN A 109 8.45 -6.77 7.28
N PRO A 110 9.53 -7.12 8.01
CA PRO A 110 10.84 -6.46 7.87
C PRO A 110 11.48 -6.59 6.48
N GLU A 111 11.02 -7.54 5.66
CA GLU A 111 11.50 -7.73 4.29
C GLU A 111 10.63 -7.02 3.24
N PHE A 112 9.78 -6.09 3.64
CA PHE A 112 8.91 -5.37 2.71
C PHE A 112 9.69 -4.26 1.99
N ALA A 113 10.46 -4.63 0.97
CA ALA A 113 11.34 -3.74 0.20
C ALA A 113 10.66 -2.44 -0.25
N LYS A 114 9.41 -2.53 -0.75
CA LYS A 114 8.65 -1.34 -1.20
C LYS A 114 8.31 -0.39 -0.07
N ALA A 115 8.05 -0.90 1.14
CA ALA A 115 7.77 -0.06 2.31
C ALA A 115 9.04 0.70 2.73
N HIS A 116 10.20 0.02 2.77
CA HIS A 116 11.48 0.68 3.00
C HIS A 116 11.79 1.74 1.94
N SER A 117 11.62 1.43 0.66
CA SER A 117 11.88 2.38 -0.43
C SER A 117 11.00 3.63 -0.33
N ASN A 118 9.70 3.46 -0.09
CA ASN A 118 8.76 4.58 0.01
C ASN A 118 8.98 5.42 1.28
N LEU A 119 9.30 4.78 2.41
CA LEU A 119 9.65 5.49 3.63
C LEU A 119 10.95 6.30 3.46
N ALA A 120 11.93 5.75 2.74
CA ALA A 120 13.13 6.48 2.39
C ALA A 120 12.82 7.74 1.56
N MET A 121 11.94 7.64 0.57
CA MET A 121 11.51 8.80 -0.24
C MET A 121 10.78 9.85 0.60
N LEU A 122 9.93 9.41 1.52
CA LEU A 122 9.25 10.30 2.46
C LEU A 122 10.29 11.01 3.37
N SER A 123 11.22 10.26 3.97
CA SER A 123 12.29 10.80 4.83
C SER A 123 13.21 11.75 4.05
N TYR A 124 13.48 11.48 2.78
CA TYR A 124 14.22 12.36 1.89
C TYR A 124 13.52 13.72 1.72
N SER A 125 12.22 13.71 1.45
CA SER A 125 11.41 14.93 1.32
C SER A 125 11.41 15.76 2.61
N LEU A 126 11.54 15.10 3.76
CA LEU A 126 11.63 15.72 5.09
C LEU A 126 13.07 16.09 5.50
N LYS A 127 14.06 15.93 4.61
CA LYS A 127 15.48 16.18 4.87
C LYS A 127 16.08 15.37 6.02
N ARG A 128 15.54 14.19 6.28
CA ARG A 128 16.02 13.24 7.30
C ARG A 128 17.06 12.29 6.69
N GLY A 129 18.28 12.81 6.48
CA GLY A 129 19.32 12.12 5.71
C GLY A 129 19.67 10.72 6.23
N LYS A 130 19.90 10.54 7.53
CA LYS A 130 20.24 9.23 8.13
C LYS A 130 19.14 8.20 7.91
N GLU A 131 17.90 8.58 8.18
CA GLU A 131 16.73 7.72 8.00
C GLU A 131 16.54 7.34 6.53
N THR A 132 16.71 8.31 5.61
CA THR A 132 16.67 8.08 4.17
C THR A 132 17.67 7.01 3.75
N ILE A 133 18.94 7.17 4.13
CA ILE A 133 20.01 6.25 3.75
C ILE A 133 19.80 4.87 4.38
N HIS A 134 19.41 4.80 5.65
CA HIS A 134 19.12 3.54 6.34
C HIS A 134 18.07 2.74 5.56
N HIS A 135 16.93 3.34 5.26
CA HIS A 135 15.85 2.65 4.57
C HIS A 135 16.19 2.33 3.10
N LEU A 136 16.99 3.16 2.40
CA LEU A 136 17.48 2.81 1.07
C LEU A 136 18.42 1.60 1.09
N LEU A 137 19.33 1.51 2.07
CA LEU A 137 20.21 0.35 2.24
C LEU A 137 19.39 -0.92 2.45
N LYS A 138 18.36 -0.86 3.31
CA LYS A 138 17.43 -1.97 3.53
C LYS A 138 16.67 -2.36 2.26
N ALA A 139 16.17 -1.38 1.51
CA ALA A 139 15.46 -1.64 0.25
C ALA A 139 16.38 -2.34 -0.77
N VAL A 140 17.65 -1.87 -0.92
CA VAL A 140 18.64 -2.51 -1.81
C VAL A 140 18.86 -3.96 -1.41
N GLU A 141 19.13 -4.23 -0.12
CA GLU A 141 19.32 -5.59 0.40
C GLU A 141 18.14 -6.52 0.03
N MET A 142 16.89 -6.04 0.19
CA MET A 142 15.71 -6.83 -0.10
C MET A 142 15.48 -7.02 -1.60
N PHE A 143 15.74 -6.00 -2.43
CA PHE A 143 15.63 -6.12 -3.88
C PHE A 143 16.70 -7.07 -4.45
N GLU A 144 17.90 -7.12 -3.87
CA GLU A 144 18.94 -8.07 -4.25
C GLU A 144 18.50 -9.53 -3.99
N LYS A 145 17.80 -9.80 -2.88
CA LYS A 145 17.25 -11.14 -2.60
C LYS A 145 16.21 -11.58 -3.65
N THR A 146 15.49 -10.63 -4.25
CA THR A 146 14.46 -10.91 -5.26
C THR A 146 14.96 -10.79 -6.69
N SER A 147 16.24 -10.40 -6.89
CA SER A 147 16.87 -10.17 -8.20
C SER A 147 16.12 -9.16 -9.07
N ASP A 148 15.49 -8.15 -8.47
CA ASP A 148 14.82 -7.05 -9.18
C ASP A 148 15.86 -5.99 -9.58
N GLU A 149 16.58 -6.26 -10.68
CA GLU A 149 17.68 -5.40 -11.15
C GLU A 149 17.24 -3.95 -11.38
N PHE A 150 16.03 -3.72 -11.87
CA PHE A 150 15.52 -2.36 -12.08
C PHE A 150 15.41 -1.60 -10.76
N MET A 151 14.82 -2.22 -9.74
CA MET A 151 14.67 -1.60 -8.42
C MET A 151 16.00 -1.46 -7.70
N ILE A 152 16.91 -2.43 -7.85
CA ILE A 152 18.28 -2.36 -7.31
C ILE A 152 19.00 -1.15 -7.86
N ASN A 153 19.03 -1.00 -9.18
CA ASN A 153 19.76 0.09 -9.83
C ASN A 153 19.21 1.47 -9.47
N ASN A 154 17.88 1.60 -9.41
CA ASN A 154 17.23 2.84 -8.98
C ASN A 154 17.57 3.19 -7.53
N ALA A 155 17.46 2.23 -6.62
CA ALA A 155 17.76 2.45 -5.21
C ALA A 155 19.25 2.77 -4.98
N LYS A 156 20.18 2.09 -5.66
CA LYS A 156 21.62 2.37 -5.59
C LYS A 156 21.98 3.74 -6.16
N SER A 157 21.34 4.17 -7.25
CA SER A 157 21.56 5.51 -7.81
C SER A 157 21.13 6.58 -6.81
N LEU A 158 19.92 6.46 -6.26
CA LEU A 158 19.39 7.39 -5.27
C LEU A 158 20.25 7.41 -3.99
N LEU A 159 20.71 6.25 -3.55
CA LEU A 159 21.58 6.12 -2.39
C LEU A 159 22.91 6.89 -2.57
N LYS A 160 23.52 6.79 -3.76
CA LYS A 160 24.73 7.54 -4.11
C LYS A 160 24.51 9.05 -4.04
N ASP A 161 23.38 9.53 -4.53
CA ASP A 161 23.03 10.95 -4.50
C ASP A 161 22.75 11.42 -3.06
N CYS A 162 22.06 10.61 -2.25
CA CYS A 162 21.81 10.90 -0.84
C CYS A 162 23.09 10.97 0.00
N PHE A 163 24.06 10.08 -0.20
CA PHE A 163 25.35 10.16 0.49
C PHE A 163 26.05 11.48 0.23
N LYS A 164 26.00 11.94 -1.01
CA LYS A 164 26.62 13.22 -1.41
C LYS A 164 25.84 14.43 -0.84
N GLU A 165 24.51 14.40 -0.97
CA GLU A 165 23.66 15.52 -0.54
C GLU A 165 23.70 15.74 0.98
N PHE A 166 23.63 14.65 1.74
CA PHE A 166 23.60 14.72 3.21
C PHE A 166 24.99 14.67 3.84
N ASN A 167 26.06 14.47 3.05
CA ASN A 167 27.43 14.31 3.53
C ASN A 167 27.56 13.25 4.62
N LEU A 168 26.97 12.08 4.39
CA LEU A 168 26.92 10.94 5.31
C LEU A 168 27.58 9.71 4.67
N THR A 169 28.02 8.77 5.50
CA THR A 169 28.53 7.45 5.09
C THR A 169 27.55 6.33 5.42
N ALA A 170 27.73 5.18 4.81
CA ALA A 170 26.92 4.01 5.09
C ALA A 170 27.03 3.58 6.57
N GLU A 171 28.23 3.66 7.15
CA GLU A 171 28.51 3.29 8.55
C GLU A 171 27.72 4.14 9.53
N GLU A 172 27.61 5.46 9.27
CA GLU A 172 26.85 6.40 10.12
C GLU A 172 25.33 6.18 10.09
N CYS A 173 24.84 5.38 9.12
CA CYS A 173 23.40 5.18 8.89
C CYS A 173 22.94 3.73 9.16
N GLN A 174 23.83 2.82 9.57
CA GLN A 174 23.50 1.42 9.86
C GLN A 174 22.80 1.22 11.23
N THR A 175 22.96 2.17 12.11
CA THR A 175 22.40 2.12 13.49
C THR A 175 21.28 3.13 13.65
N LEU A 176 20.08 2.76 13.25
CA LEU A 176 18.81 3.42 13.59
C LEU A 176 17.88 2.46 14.28
#